data_bc70679e38ce8b935ea68ebd046f92db
#
_entry.id   bc70679e38ce8b935ea68ebd046f92db
#
_cell.length_a   1.000
_cell.length_b   1.000
_cell.length_c   1.000
_cell.angle_alpha   90.00
_cell.angle_beta   90.00
_cell.angle_gamma   90.00
#
_symmetry.space_group_name_H-M   'P 1'
#
loop_
_entity.id
_entity.type
_entity.pdbx_description
1 polymer ?
#
loop_
_entity_poly.entity_id
_entity_poly.type
_entity_poly.pdbx_seq_one_letter_code
_entity_poly.pdbx_strand_id
1 'polypeptide(L)'
;MFCFPRTGGRIAVWLIGHSFIHRARRRAAVKKPGLQLGFPEGKVGVHWFGVRGMRWPGVWSTLLQKVKAGRRPDILVIHAGGNDMGLVPQKDLVTAMKNDLDRIRRMFPDIVIVWSEMVPRLVWRHARDGQRIERSRGKVNKLLAAFVRKFNGVVVRHKVLEEKLPGYYWKDGVHLSDVGTDLFNLALGEGIERALGRFDGGSWQA
;
A
#
# COMPACT_ATOMS: atom_id res chain seq x y z
N MET A 1 27.24 -6.14 0.75
CA MET A 1 26.16 -6.90 1.42
C MET A 1 25.94 -6.21 2.76
N PHE A 2 24.96 -5.30 2.84
CA PHE A 2 24.68 -4.58 4.10
C PHE A 2 23.77 -5.47 4.96
N CYS A 3 24.39 -6.20 5.88
CA CYS A 3 23.67 -6.91 6.93
C CYS A 3 23.34 -5.90 8.03
N PHE A 4 22.09 -5.42 8.06
CA PHE A 4 21.61 -4.60 9.17
C PHE A 4 21.02 -5.53 10.22
N PRO A 5 21.54 -5.56 11.46
CA PRO A 5 20.96 -6.39 12.50
C PRO A 5 19.53 -5.93 12.82
N ARG A 6 18.64 -6.88 13.11
CA ARG A 6 17.32 -6.59 13.67
C ARG A 6 17.53 -5.84 14.99
N THR A 7 17.14 -4.59 15.06
CA THR A 7 17.07 -3.85 16.32
C THR A 7 15.85 -4.35 17.09
N GLY A 8 16.11 -5.17 18.11
CA GLY A 8 15.22 -5.61 19.19
C GLY A 8 13.71 -5.53 18.99
N GLY A 9 13.06 -6.66 18.89
CA GLY A 9 11.70 -6.93 19.37
C GLY A 9 10.48 -6.30 18.65
N ARG A 10 10.56 -5.11 18.07
CA ARG A 10 9.42 -4.39 17.49
C ARG A 10 9.43 -4.44 15.98
N ILE A 11 8.37 -4.98 15.38
CA ILE A 11 8.23 -5.08 13.92
C ILE A 11 7.89 -3.71 13.33
N ALA A 12 8.68 -3.25 12.37
CA ALA A 12 8.47 -1.98 11.67
C ALA A 12 7.61 -2.18 10.42
N VAL A 13 6.39 -1.66 10.44
CA VAL A 13 5.46 -1.64 9.31
C VAL A 13 5.47 -0.27 8.66
N TRP A 14 5.84 -0.19 7.40
CA TRP A 14 5.83 1.05 6.64
C TRP A 14 4.73 1.05 5.58
N LEU A 15 3.90 2.09 5.58
CA LEU A 15 2.90 2.31 4.55
C LEU A 15 3.37 3.44 3.64
N ILE A 16 3.70 3.10 2.40
CA ILE A 16 4.13 4.07 1.38
C ILE A 16 3.05 4.19 0.30
N GLY A 17 2.72 5.41 -0.08
CA GLY A 17 1.77 5.62 -1.17
C GLY A 17 1.34 7.07 -1.39
N HIS A 18 0.37 7.23 -2.26
CA HIS A 18 -0.14 8.54 -2.65
C HIS A 18 -1.15 9.13 -1.64
N SER A 19 -2.01 10.05 -2.11
CA SER A 19 -2.97 10.78 -1.27
C SER A 19 -3.90 9.89 -0.44
N PHE A 20 -4.15 8.64 -0.83
CA PHE A 20 -4.96 7.72 -0.04
C PHE A 20 -4.26 7.34 1.26
N ILE A 21 -2.97 7.00 1.23
CA ILE A 21 -2.17 6.76 2.45
C ILE A 21 -2.09 8.03 3.31
N HIS A 22 -1.92 9.21 2.68
CA HIS A 22 -1.92 10.48 3.40
C HIS A 22 -3.25 10.74 4.13
N ARG A 23 -4.39 10.53 3.46
CA ARG A 23 -5.73 10.70 4.03
C ARG A 23 -6.05 9.63 5.06
N ALA A 24 -5.68 8.38 4.80
CA ALA A 24 -5.81 7.25 5.70
C ALA A 24 -5.13 7.51 7.05
N ARG A 25 -3.88 8.02 7.02
CA ARG A 25 -3.18 8.47 8.22
C ARG A 25 -3.93 9.56 8.98
N ARG A 26 -4.40 10.59 8.27
CA ARG A 26 -5.16 11.70 8.90
C ARG A 26 -6.44 11.20 9.56
N ARG A 27 -7.15 10.28 8.92
CA ARG A 27 -8.35 9.67 9.46
C ARG A 27 -8.03 8.82 10.68
N ALA A 28 -7.00 7.99 10.63
CA ALA A 28 -6.54 7.16 11.75
C ALA A 28 -6.08 8.00 12.96
N ALA A 29 -5.59 9.22 12.74
CA ALA A 29 -5.20 10.12 13.84
C ALA A 29 -6.39 10.58 14.71
N VAL A 30 -7.61 10.58 14.18
CA VAL A 30 -8.83 11.07 14.86
C VAL A 30 -9.89 10.00 15.07
N LYS A 31 -9.70 8.81 14.55
CA LYS A 31 -10.66 7.69 14.61
C LYS A 31 -9.99 6.43 15.13
N LYS A 32 -10.65 5.73 16.06
CA LYS A 32 -10.21 4.39 16.47
C LYS A 32 -10.21 3.44 15.26
N PRO A 33 -9.27 2.50 15.18
CA PRO A 33 -8.30 2.07 16.22
C PRO A 33 -7.00 2.91 16.31
N GLY A 34 -6.91 4.06 15.65
CA GLY A 34 -5.77 4.98 15.76
C GLY A 34 -4.65 4.72 14.76
N LEU A 35 -3.56 5.48 14.88
CA LEU A 35 -2.42 5.46 13.95
C LEU A 35 -1.72 4.09 13.88
N GLN A 36 -1.80 3.29 14.94
CA GLN A 36 -1.26 1.95 14.99
C GLN A 36 -2.19 0.88 14.38
N LEU A 37 -3.38 1.28 13.85
CA LEU A 37 -4.37 0.37 13.27
C LEU A 37 -4.78 -0.78 14.22
N GLY A 38 -4.75 -0.53 15.54
CA GLY A 38 -5.09 -1.51 16.58
C GLY A 38 -3.95 -2.44 17.00
N PHE A 39 -2.79 -2.37 16.35
CA PHE A 39 -1.64 -3.20 16.76
C PHE A 39 -0.99 -2.68 18.04
N PRO A 40 -0.53 -3.59 18.93
CA PRO A 40 0.14 -3.22 20.18
C PRO A 40 1.45 -2.47 19.90
N GLU A 41 1.59 -1.25 20.41
CA GLU A 41 2.75 -0.38 20.14
C GLU A 41 4.09 -0.99 20.60
N GLY A 42 4.07 -1.82 21.62
CA GLY A 42 5.27 -2.54 22.08
C GLY A 42 5.76 -3.63 21.12
N LYS A 43 4.87 -4.16 20.26
CA LYS A 43 5.18 -5.24 19.32
C LYS A 43 5.32 -4.77 17.88
N VAL A 44 4.48 -3.81 17.46
CA VAL A 44 4.40 -3.33 16.07
C VAL A 44 4.48 -1.81 16.04
N GLY A 45 5.27 -1.27 15.13
CA GLY A 45 5.37 0.15 14.87
C GLY A 45 4.87 0.49 13.47
N VAL A 46 3.70 1.14 13.36
CA VAL A 46 3.12 1.53 12.07
C VAL A 46 3.57 2.94 11.68
N HIS A 47 4.24 3.05 10.54
CA HIS A 47 4.78 4.31 10.01
C HIS A 47 4.15 4.65 8.66
N TRP A 48 3.64 5.87 8.54
CA TRP A 48 2.87 6.34 7.38
C TRP A 48 3.68 7.32 6.54
N PHE A 49 3.92 6.99 5.28
CA PHE A 49 4.64 7.82 4.30
C PHE A 49 3.74 8.11 3.09
N GLY A 50 2.66 8.82 3.33
CA GLY A 50 1.72 9.24 2.30
C GLY A 50 2.11 10.58 1.69
N VAL A 51 2.37 10.62 0.37
CA VAL A 51 2.72 11.83 -0.38
C VAL A 51 1.62 12.15 -1.38
N ARG A 52 1.04 13.35 -1.29
CA ARG A 52 0.00 13.78 -2.25
C ARG A 52 0.53 13.79 -3.67
N GLY A 53 -0.25 13.27 -4.61
CA GLY A 53 0.14 13.23 -6.01
C GLY A 53 1.26 12.24 -6.35
N MET A 54 1.77 11.46 -5.39
CA MET A 54 2.82 10.48 -5.63
C MET A 54 2.46 9.60 -6.83
N ARG A 55 3.38 9.52 -7.78
CA ARG A 55 3.41 8.55 -8.87
C ARG A 55 4.33 7.39 -8.50
N TRP A 56 4.32 6.33 -9.28
CA TRP A 56 5.06 5.11 -8.96
C TRP A 56 6.56 5.34 -8.65
N PRO A 57 7.33 6.14 -9.39
CA PRO A 57 8.74 6.38 -9.05
C PRO A 57 8.97 6.97 -7.65
N GLY A 58 7.97 7.67 -7.11
CA GLY A 58 7.99 8.22 -5.76
C GLY A 58 8.02 7.16 -4.66
N VAL A 59 7.58 5.94 -4.93
CA VAL A 59 7.64 4.82 -3.97
C VAL A 59 9.09 4.49 -3.64
N TRP A 60 9.89 4.28 -4.67
CA TRP A 60 11.31 3.96 -4.53
C TRP A 60 12.09 5.09 -3.84
N SER A 61 11.91 6.34 -4.29
CA SER A 61 12.60 7.50 -3.72
C SER A 61 12.23 7.72 -2.25
N THR A 62 10.95 7.55 -1.89
CA THR A 62 10.48 7.66 -0.50
C THR A 62 11.10 6.55 0.36
N LEU A 63 11.10 5.31 -0.10
CA LEU A 63 11.72 4.19 0.60
C LEU A 63 13.19 4.47 0.89
N LEU A 64 13.98 4.83 -0.13
CA LEU A 64 15.40 5.13 0.01
C LEU A 64 15.69 6.28 0.98
N GLN A 65 14.90 7.36 0.89
CA GLN A 65 15.05 8.48 1.80
C GLN A 65 14.88 8.08 3.26
N LYS A 66 13.88 7.21 3.54
CA LYS A 66 13.61 6.75 4.90
C LYS A 66 14.63 5.74 5.40
N VAL A 67 15.13 4.88 4.52
CA VAL A 67 16.21 3.92 4.84
C VAL A 67 17.52 4.64 5.16
N LYS A 68 17.87 5.69 4.41
CA LYS A 68 19.07 6.52 4.70
C LYS A 68 19.02 7.17 6.09
N ALA A 69 17.83 7.38 6.66
CA ALA A 69 17.66 7.86 8.04
C ALA A 69 17.90 6.78 9.11
N GLY A 70 18.49 5.63 8.75
CA GLY A 70 18.91 4.57 9.68
C GLY A 70 17.81 3.59 10.10
N ARG A 71 16.64 3.60 9.43
CA ARG A 71 15.53 2.68 9.71
C ARG A 71 15.27 1.80 8.48
N ARG A 72 14.75 0.59 8.71
CA ARG A 72 14.28 -0.29 7.64
C ARG A 72 12.91 -0.86 8.00
N PRO A 73 12.05 -1.15 7.00
CA PRO A 73 10.81 -1.86 7.25
C PRO A 73 11.04 -3.37 7.32
N ASP A 74 10.31 -4.04 8.20
CA ASP A 74 10.12 -5.48 8.19
C ASP A 74 8.94 -5.86 7.29
N ILE A 75 7.90 -5.01 7.29
CA ILE A 75 6.72 -5.12 6.42
C ILE A 75 6.57 -3.81 5.65
N LEU A 76 6.47 -3.91 4.33
CA LEU A 76 6.26 -2.75 3.45
C LEU A 76 4.93 -2.84 2.73
N VAL A 77 3.98 -2.01 3.13
CA VAL A 77 2.69 -1.83 2.46
C VAL A 77 2.84 -0.76 1.39
N ILE A 78 2.50 -1.10 0.15
CA ILE A 78 2.55 -0.16 -0.97
C ILE A 78 1.15 0.04 -1.55
N HIS A 79 0.69 1.31 -1.59
CA HIS A 79 -0.53 1.72 -2.27
C HIS A 79 -0.24 2.88 -3.22
N ALA A 80 0.11 2.58 -4.45
CA ALA A 80 0.53 3.56 -5.47
C ALA A 80 0.15 3.11 -6.88
N GLY A 81 0.46 3.93 -7.89
CA GLY A 81 0.18 3.65 -9.31
C GLY A 81 -1.12 4.27 -9.81
N GLY A 82 -2.08 4.58 -8.94
CA GLY A 82 -3.34 5.20 -9.37
C GLY A 82 -3.19 6.58 -10.02
N ASN A 83 -2.11 7.31 -9.72
CA ASN A 83 -1.80 8.61 -10.33
C ASN A 83 -0.99 8.49 -11.62
N ASP A 84 -0.57 7.30 -11.97
CA ASP A 84 0.12 6.98 -13.24
C ASP A 84 -0.89 6.53 -14.31
N MET A 85 -2.06 6.06 -13.87
CA MET A 85 -3.11 5.60 -14.78
C MET A 85 -3.57 6.71 -15.72
N GLY A 86 -3.53 6.42 -17.03
CA GLY A 86 -3.82 7.39 -18.08
C GLY A 86 -2.64 8.28 -18.51
N LEU A 87 -1.54 8.29 -17.74
CA LEU A 87 -0.31 9.03 -18.07
C LEU A 87 0.83 8.12 -18.56
N VAL A 88 0.86 6.88 -18.07
CA VAL A 88 1.89 5.89 -18.41
C VAL A 88 1.19 4.69 -19.07
N PRO A 89 1.73 4.16 -20.18
CA PRO A 89 1.22 2.94 -20.78
C PRO A 89 1.19 1.80 -19.75
N GLN A 90 0.10 1.02 -19.75
CA GLN A 90 -0.11 -0.06 -18.75
C GLN A 90 1.07 -1.02 -18.67
N LYS A 91 1.64 -1.40 -19.84
CA LYS A 91 2.78 -2.33 -19.92
C LYS A 91 4.00 -1.76 -19.19
N ASP A 92 4.31 -0.50 -19.42
CA ASP A 92 5.48 0.17 -18.86
C ASP A 92 5.34 0.36 -17.36
N LEU A 93 4.13 0.73 -16.90
CA LEU A 93 3.81 0.85 -15.49
C LEU A 93 3.99 -0.50 -14.76
N VAL A 94 3.42 -1.58 -15.30
CA VAL A 94 3.55 -2.93 -14.71
C VAL A 94 5.01 -3.39 -14.68
N THR A 95 5.76 -3.11 -15.74
CA THR A 95 7.19 -3.45 -15.82
C THR A 95 7.99 -2.69 -14.75
N ALA A 96 7.79 -1.38 -14.64
CA ALA A 96 8.44 -0.56 -13.61
C ALA A 96 8.11 -1.04 -12.20
N MET A 97 6.81 -1.33 -11.95
CA MET A 97 6.37 -1.84 -10.66
C MET A 97 7.06 -3.17 -10.28
N LYS A 98 7.10 -4.13 -11.20
CA LYS A 98 7.74 -5.43 -10.94
C LYS A 98 9.25 -5.29 -10.70
N ASN A 99 9.93 -4.48 -11.51
CA ASN A 99 11.36 -4.23 -11.37
C ASN A 99 11.70 -3.62 -10.00
N ASP A 100 10.91 -2.63 -9.56
CA ASP A 100 11.14 -2.01 -8.26
C ASP A 100 10.82 -2.97 -7.10
N LEU A 101 9.78 -3.79 -7.20
CA LEU A 101 9.48 -4.82 -6.19
C LEU A 101 10.61 -5.86 -6.09
N ASP A 102 11.17 -6.30 -7.21
CA ASP A 102 12.34 -7.20 -7.21
C ASP A 102 13.59 -6.51 -6.64
N ARG A 103 13.77 -5.24 -6.92
CA ARG A 103 14.85 -4.44 -6.36
C ARG A 103 14.74 -4.28 -4.85
N ILE A 104 13.51 -4.02 -4.34
CA ILE A 104 13.22 -3.95 -2.90
C ILE A 104 13.56 -5.28 -2.22
N ARG A 105 13.14 -6.40 -2.79
CA ARG A 105 13.42 -7.73 -2.23
C ARG A 105 14.91 -8.06 -2.20
N ARG A 106 15.65 -7.68 -3.23
CA ARG A 106 17.11 -7.85 -3.25
C ARG A 106 17.80 -6.98 -2.20
N MET A 107 17.29 -5.79 -1.95
CA MET A 107 17.82 -4.88 -0.91
C MET A 107 17.47 -5.34 0.51
N PHE A 108 16.29 -5.93 0.68
CA PHE A 108 15.77 -6.40 1.96
C PHE A 108 15.26 -7.85 1.82
N PRO A 109 16.14 -8.88 1.91
CA PRO A 109 15.75 -10.27 1.66
C PRO A 109 14.60 -10.78 2.54
N ASP A 110 14.52 -10.31 3.79
CA ASP A 110 13.52 -10.74 4.78
C ASP A 110 12.24 -9.90 4.78
N ILE A 111 12.12 -8.90 3.86
CA ILE A 111 10.96 -8.01 3.85
C ILE A 111 9.69 -8.73 3.41
N VAL A 112 8.60 -8.51 4.11
CA VAL A 112 7.28 -8.90 3.65
C VAL A 112 6.64 -7.74 2.90
N ILE A 113 6.44 -7.90 1.59
CA ILE A 113 5.75 -6.89 0.77
C ILE A 113 4.25 -7.14 0.82
N VAL A 114 3.51 -6.07 1.12
CA VAL A 114 2.04 -6.02 1.08
C VAL A 114 1.62 -5.10 -0.07
N TRP A 115 1.10 -5.68 -1.14
CA TRP A 115 0.51 -4.94 -2.23
C TRP A 115 -0.94 -4.59 -1.90
N SER A 116 -1.22 -3.31 -1.65
CA SER A 116 -2.58 -2.78 -1.55
C SER A 116 -3.08 -2.43 -2.95
N GLU A 117 -4.03 -3.19 -3.46
CA GLU A 117 -4.60 -3.01 -4.80
C GLU A 117 -5.12 -1.57 -4.98
N MET A 118 -4.91 -1.01 -6.16
CA MET A 118 -5.45 0.30 -6.49
C MET A 118 -6.98 0.27 -6.38
N VAL A 119 -7.52 1.19 -5.61
CA VAL A 119 -8.96 1.39 -5.41
C VAL A 119 -9.59 1.98 -6.68
N PRO A 120 -10.81 1.60 -7.04
CA PRO A 120 -11.53 2.22 -8.14
C PRO A 120 -11.75 3.72 -7.89
N ARG A 121 -12.02 4.46 -8.95
CA ARG A 121 -12.37 5.88 -8.88
C ARG A 121 -13.63 6.13 -9.70
N LEU A 122 -14.47 7.05 -9.25
CA LEU A 122 -15.61 7.51 -10.03
C LEU A 122 -15.14 8.43 -11.18
N VAL A 123 -14.05 9.18 -10.93
CA VAL A 123 -13.45 10.09 -11.92
C VAL A 123 -11.96 9.81 -12.09
N TRP A 124 -11.53 9.58 -13.31
CA TRP A 124 -10.13 9.44 -13.71
C TRP A 124 -9.67 10.70 -14.43
N ARG A 125 -8.92 11.56 -13.74
CA ARG A 125 -8.58 12.93 -14.20
C ARG A 125 -7.84 12.99 -15.54
N HIS A 126 -7.04 11.96 -15.86
CA HIS A 126 -6.21 11.91 -17.06
C HIS A 126 -6.73 10.91 -18.10
N ALA A 127 -7.98 10.47 -17.96
CA ALA A 127 -8.58 9.51 -18.87
C ALA A 127 -9.50 10.21 -19.89
N ARG A 128 -9.29 9.90 -21.16
CA ARG A 128 -10.29 10.19 -22.20
C ARG A 128 -11.51 9.28 -22.08
N ASP A 129 -11.29 8.06 -21.58
CA ASP A 129 -12.32 7.05 -21.37
C ASP A 129 -12.10 6.42 -19.97
N GLY A 130 -12.94 6.81 -19.02
CA GLY A 130 -12.86 6.34 -17.63
C GLY A 130 -13.07 4.82 -17.49
N GLN A 131 -13.90 4.20 -18.33
CA GLN A 131 -14.16 2.76 -18.29
C GLN A 131 -12.93 1.97 -18.75
N ARG A 132 -12.22 2.47 -19.78
CA ARG A 132 -10.98 1.83 -20.24
C ARG A 132 -9.91 1.88 -19.16
N ILE A 133 -9.75 3.01 -18.48
CA ILE A 133 -8.78 3.14 -17.36
C ILE A 133 -9.18 2.23 -16.22
N GLU A 134 -10.46 2.13 -15.91
CA GLU A 134 -10.94 1.24 -14.84
C GLU A 134 -10.66 -0.25 -15.16
N ARG A 135 -10.88 -0.68 -16.41
CA ARG A 135 -10.49 -2.02 -16.84
C ARG A 135 -8.96 -2.22 -16.78
N SER A 136 -8.18 -1.19 -17.16
CA SER A 136 -6.72 -1.23 -17.06
C SER A 136 -6.25 -1.33 -15.60
N ARG A 137 -6.86 -0.58 -14.66
CA ARG A 137 -6.61 -0.70 -13.22
C ARG A 137 -6.78 -2.14 -12.74
N GLY A 138 -7.90 -2.77 -13.08
CA GLY A 138 -8.17 -4.16 -12.71
C GLY A 138 -7.11 -5.13 -13.26
N LYS A 139 -6.65 -4.91 -14.51
CA LYS A 139 -5.56 -5.72 -15.10
C LYS A 139 -4.24 -5.52 -14.37
N VAL A 140 -3.86 -4.27 -14.07
CA VAL A 140 -2.65 -3.96 -13.31
C VAL A 140 -2.70 -4.62 -11.93
N ASN A 141 -3.80 -4.45 -11.18
CA ASN A 141 -4.00 -5.10 -9.89
C ASN A 141 -3.81 -6.62 -9.97
N LYS A 142 -4.45 -7.27 -10.95
CA LYS A 142 -4.33 -8.72 -11.16
C LYS A 142 -2.89 -9.16 -11.43
N LEU A 143 -2.16 -8.42 -12.29
CA LEU A 143 -0.78 -8.74 -12.65
C LEU A 143 0.18 -8.55 -11.47
N LEU A 144 0.00 -7.48 -10.70
CA LEU A 144 0.82 -7.23 -9.51
C LEU A 144 0.48 -8.21 -8.38
N ALA A 145 -0.79 -8.51 -8.16
CA ALA A 145 -1.22 -9.50 -7.17
C ALA A 145 -0.60 -10.89 -7.46
N ALA A 146 -0.64 -11.33 -8.73
CA ALA A 146 -0.01 -12.59 -9.13
C ALA A 146 1.51 -12.56 -8.92
N PHE A 147 2.15 -11.44 -9.23
CA PHE A 147 3.60 -11.27 -9.06
C PHE A 147 4.01 -11.29 -7.59
N VAL A 148 3.31 -10.53 -6.73
CA VAL A 148 3.59 -10.44 -5.30
C VAL A 148 3.41 -11.79 -4.60
N ARG A 149 2.42 -12.59 -5.00
CA ARG A 149 2.22 -13.94 -4.44
C ARG A 149 3.36 -14.91 -4.75
N LYS A 150 4.08 -14.75 -5.87
CA LYS A 150 5.21 -15.63 -6.23
C LYS A 150 6.35 -15.62 -5.20
N PHE A 151 6.48 -14.55 -4.44
CA PHE A 151 7.49 -14.43 -3.38
C PHE A 151 6.90 -14.34 -1.98
N ASN A 152 5.75 -14.97 -1.78
CA ASN A 152 5.06 -15.02 -0.50
C ASN A 152 4.64 -13.64 0.06
N GLY A 153 4.48 -12.62 -0.78
CA GLY A 153 3.92 -11.33 -0.38
C GLY A 153 2.41 -11.38 -0.15
N VAL A 154 1.88 -10.39 0.52
CA VAL A 154 0.45 -10.25 0.83
C VAL A 154 -0.23 -9.34 -0.18
N VAL A 155 -1.48 -9.64 -0.51
CA VAL A 155 -2.31 -8.79 -1.38
C VAL A 155 -3.54 -8.33 -0.59
N VAL A 156 -3.71 -7.02 -0.47
CA VAL A 156 -4.90 -6.40 0.11
C VAL A 156 -5.86 -6.04 -1.00
N ARG A 157 -7.04 -6.63 -0.99
CA ARG A 157 -8.15 -6.29 -1.88
C ARG A 157 -9.17 -5.45 -1.14
N HIS A 158 -9.55 -4.34 -1.73
CA HIS A 158 -10.57 -3.44 -1.18
C HIS A 158 -11.96 -3.81 -1.74
N LYS A 159 -12.43 -5.02 -1.44
CA LYS A 159 -13.65 -5.61 -2.04
C LYS A 159 -14.87 -4.70 -1.94
N VAL A 160 -15.12 -4.13 -0.76
CA VAL A 160 -16.29 -3.26 -0.51
C VAL A 160 -16.21 -1.99 -1.37
N LEU A 161 -15.01 -1.45 -1.59
CA LEU A 161 -14.82 -0.24 -2.40
C LEU A 161 -14.99 -0.50 -3.92
N GLU A 162 -14.91 -1.78 -4.37
CA GLU A 162 -15.20 -2.13 -5.78
C GLU A 162 -16.67 -1.91 -6.16
N GLU A 163 -17.58 -1.82 -5.20
CA GLU A 163 -18.99 -1.48 -5.43
C GLU A 163 -19.19 -0.05 -5.91
N LYS A 164 -18.20 0.83 -5.71
CA LYS A 164 -18.19 2.23 -6.16
C LYS A 164 -19.38 3.05 -5.68
N LEU A 165 -19.91 2.76 -4.50
CA LEU A 165 -21.02 3.53 -3.94
C LEU A 165 -20.62 5.00 -3.79
N PRO A 166 -21.48 5.96 -4.20
CA PRO A 166 -21.16 7.38 -4.11
C PRO A 166 -20.76 7.84 -2.70
N GLY A 167 -21.34 7.26 -1.65
CA GLY A 167 -21.02 7.55 -0.26
C GLY A 167 -19.58 7.19 0.16
N TYR A 168 -18.87 6.38 -0.62
CA TYR A 168 -17.47 6.04 -0.36
C TYR A 168 -16.50 7.09 -0.88
N TYR A 169 -16.96 8.08 -1.64
CA TYR A 169 -16.11 9.08 -2.30
C TYR A 169 -16.47 10.49 -1.89
N TRP A 170 -15.48 11.37 -1.91
CA TRP A 170 -15.69 12.79 -1.90
C TRP A 170 -16.32 13.27 -3.22
N LYS A 171 -16.85 14.50 -3.21
CA LYS A 171 -17.46 15.14 -4.41
C LYS A 171 -16.56 15.15 -5.64
N ASP A 172 -15.24 15.04 -5.47
CA ASP A 172 -14.28 14.99 -6.58
C ASP A 172 -14.26 13.63 -7.31
N GLY A 173 -14.96 12.63 -6.80
CA GLY A 173 -15.04 11.28 -7.37
C GLY A 173 -13.69 10.52 -7.42
N VAL A 174 -12.65 11.06 -6.81
CA VAL A 174 -11.29 10.51 -6.79
C VAL A 174 -10.92 10.01 -5.40
N HIS A 175 -11.09 10.87 -4.41
CA HIS A 175 -10.69 10.58 -3.04
C HIS A 175 -11.83 9.93 -2.25
N LEU A 176 -11.45 9.02 -1.35
CA LEU A 176 -12.40 8.38 -0.45
C LEU A 176 -12.95 9.37 0.56
N SER A 177 -14.26 9.25 0.85
CA SER A 177 -14.92 9.88 1.98
C SER A 177 -14.35 9.36 3.31
N ASP A 178 -14.84 9.87 4.42
CA ASP A 178 -14.47 9.36 5.74
C ASP A 178 -14.86 7.87 5.89
N VAL A 179 -16.06 7.49 5.44
CA VAL A 179 -16.52 6.09 5.43
C VAL A 179 -15.64 5.23 4.52
N GLY A 180 -15.41 5.67 3.29
CA GLY A 180 -14.52 4.93 2.37
C GLY A 180 -13.09 4.81 2.91
N THR A 181 -12.61 5.83 3.63
CA THR A 181 -11.27 5.81 4.25
C THR A 181 -11.22 4.87 5.45
N ASP A 182 -12.31 4.77 6.24
CA ASP A 182 -12.40 3.81 7.35
C ASP A 182 -12.36 2.37 6.82
N LEU A 183 -13.12 2.06 5.75
CA LEU A 183 -13.07 0.76 5.06
C LEU A 183 -11.68 0.44 4.48
N PHE A 184 -11.03 1.45 3.93
CA PHE A 184 -9.66 1.32 3.42
C PHE A 184 -8.66 1.00 4.55
N ASN A 185 -8.75 1.70 5.69
CA ASN A 185 -7.90 1.45 6.86
C ASN A 185 -8.13 0.06 7.45
N LEU A 186 -9.38 -0.39 7.52
CA LEU A 186 -9.72 -1.75 7.98
C LEU A 186 -9.02 -2.80 7.10
N ALA A 187 -9.15 -2.69 5.78
CA ALA A 187 -8.50 -3.62 4.85
C ALA A 187 -6.97 -3.58 4.93
N LEU A 188 -6.37 -2.40 5.18
CA LEU A 188 -4.93 -2.29 5.42
C LEU A 188 -4.53 -3.01 6.72
N GLY A 189 -5.28 -2.85 7.80
CA GLY A 189 -5.07 -3.56 9.07
C GLY A 189 -5.07 -5.07 8.89
N GLU A 190 -6.13 -5.63 8.26
CA GLU A 190 -6.23 -7.05 7.94
C GLU A 190 -5.06 -7.55 7.05
N GLY A 191 -4.59 -6.71 6.14
CA GLY A 191 -3.43 -7.01 5.30
C GLY A 191 -2.12 -7.07 6.07
N ILE A 192 -1.93 -6.17 7.01
CA ILE A 192 -0.77 -6.13 7.90
C ILE A 192 -0.80 -7.34 8.84
N GLU A 193 -1.95 -7.68 9.43
CA GLU A 193 -2.12 -8.86 10.28
C GLU A 193 -1.71 -10.14 9.55
N ARG A 194 -2.17 -10.34 8.31
CA ARG A 194 -1.74 -11.46 7.47
C ARG A 194 -0.24 -11.45 7.15
N ALA A 195 0.38 -10.28 7.05
CA ALA A 195 1.81 -10.15 6.85
C ALA A 195 2.60 -10.49 8.11
N LEU A 196 2.10 -10.10 9.29
CA LEU A 196 2.67 -10.47 10.58
C LEU A 196 2.68 -12.00 10.76
N GLY A 197 1.58 -12.68 10.44
CA GLY A 197 1.53 -14.14 10.49
C GLY A 197 2.54 -14.85 9.57
N ARG A 198 2.98 -14.21 8.49
CA ARG A 198 4.04 -14.75 7.62
C ARG A 198 5.45 -14.47 8.15
N PHE A 199 5.58 -13.43 8.94
CA PHE A 199 6.84 -13.00 9.51
C PHE A 199 7.31 -13.93 10.64
N ASP A 200 6.37 -14.41 11.43
CA ASP A 200 6.63 -15.23 12.64
C ASP A 200 6.41 -16.74 12.45
N GLY A 201 6.31 -17.21 11.22
CA GLY A 201 6.05 -18.63 10.98
C GLY A 201 4.70 -19.14 11.51
N GLY A 202 3.73 -18.23 11.75
CA GLY A 202 2.35 -18.56 12.14
C GLY A 202 2.03 -18.45 13.63
N SER A 203 2.90 -17.89 14.48
CA SER A 203 2.69 -17.79 15.93
C SER A 203 1.96 -16.53 16.42
N TRP A 204 1.39 -15.71 15.52
CA TRP A 204 0.56 -14.57 15.93
C TRP A 204 -0.87 -15.01 16.19
N GLN A 205 -1.21 -15.20 17.46
CA GLN A 205 -2.59 -15.16 17.94
C GLN A 205 -2.81 -13.76 18.57
N ALA A 206 -3.90 -13.11 18.12
CA ALA A 206 -4.35 -11.79 18.57
C ALA A 206 -4.74 -11.76 20.05
#